data_3af19e7129943f0306f9d2e8e5c6ef26
#
_entry.id   3af19e7129943f0306f9d2e8e5c6ef26
#
_cell.length_a   1.000
_cell.length_b   1.000
_cell.length_c   1.000
_cell.angle_alpha   90.00
_cell.angle_beta   90.00
_cell.angle_gamma   90.00
#
_symmetry.space_group_name_H-M   'P 1'
#
loop_
_entity.id
_entity.type
_entity.pdbx_description
1 polymer ?
#
loop_
_entity_poly.entity_id
_entity_poly.type
_entity_poly.pdbx_seq_one_letter_code
_entity_poly.pdbx_strand_id
1 'polypeptide(L)'
;DVNLIIEAVYPINENIRDKFEKRNNKKINDMNGEFIKLCEKHNCVWLDFTDKLKDSDGNLKEELTYDGLHINVRAYEIIAQNVIPLLK
;
A
#
# COMPACT_ATOMS: atom_id res chain seq x y z
N ASP A 1 -9.48 -24.79 -7.42
CA ASP A 1 -8.34 -23.89 -7.44
C ASP A 1 -8.63 -22.64 -6.63
N VAL A 2 -7.71 -22.30 -5.74
CA VAL A 2 -7.82 -21.09 -4.94
C VAL A 2 -7.01 -19.99 -5.63
N ASN A 3 -7.67 -18.89 -5.99
CA ASN A 3 -6.98 -17.73 -6.52
C ASN A 3 -6.49 -16.88 -5.35
N LEU A 4 -5.19 -16.82 -5.17
CA LEU A 4 -4.59 -16.01 -4.14
C LEU A 4 -4.40 -14.59 -4.66
N ILE A 5 -4.91 -13.63 -3.90
CA ILE A 5 -4.78 -12.21 -4.20
C ILE A 5 -3.87 -11.60 -3.15
N ILE A 6 -2.82 -10.94 -3.59
CA ILE A 6 -1.88 -10.26 -2.68
C ILE A 6 -1.95 -8.76 -2.97
N GLU A 7 -2.14 -7.97 -1.93
CA GLU A 7 -2.21 -6.52 -2.02
C GLU A 7 -0.91 -5.89 -1.54
N ALA A 8 -0.46 -4.85 -2.25
CA ALA A 8 0.75 -4.12 -1.89
C ALA A 8 0.65 -3.50 -0.50
N VAL A 9 1.75 -3.48 0.23
CA VAL A 9 1.84 -2.78 1.52
C VAL A 9 1.81 -1.29 1.26
N TYR A 10 1.03 -0.57 2.04
CA TYR A 10 0.83 0.87 1.86
C TYR A 10 2.03 1.68 2.35
N PRO A 11 2.28 2.86 1.74
CA PRO A 11 3.33 3.74 2.20
C PRO A 11 3.00 4.36 3.55
N ILE A 12 4.01 4.94 4.19
CA ILE A 12 3.84 5.76 5.39
C ILE A 12 4.13 7.22 5.04
N ASN A 13 3.75 8.15 5.91
CA ASN A 13 4.13 9.55 5.76
C ASN A 13 5.30 9.85 6.70
N GLU A 14 6.49 9.93 6.13
CA GLU A 14 7.72 10.12 6.88
C GLU A 14 7.87 11.56 7.39
N ASN A 15 7.07 12.51 6.88
CA ASN A 15 7.10 13.90 7.33
C ASN A 15 6.29 14.14 8.59
N ILE A 16 5.21 13.38 8.79
CA ILE A 16 4.39 13.49 9.99
C ILE A 16 5.13 12.90 11.19
N ARG A 17 5.85 11.82 10.94
CA ARG A 17 6.58 11.13 12.00
C ARG A 17 7.93 10.67 11.46
N ASP A 18 8.96 11.42 11.83
CA ASP A 18 10.30 11.24 11.28
C ASP A 18 11.07 10.05 11.86
N LYS A 19 10.49 9.31 12.83
CA LYS A 19 11.23 8.23 13.50
C LYS A 19 10.47 6.90 13.53
N PHE A 20 10.24 6.35 12.36
CA PHE A 20 9.88 4.95 12.27
C PHE A 20 11.17 4.14 12.10
N GLU A 21 11.93 3.94 13.17
CA GLU A 21 13.27 3.36 13.12
C GLU A 21 13.36 2.07 12.30
N LYS A 22 12.29 1.28 12.28
CA LYS A 22 12.26 0.00 11.56
C LYS A 22 11.38 0.02 10.31
N ARG A 23 10.77 1.16 10.00
CA ARG A 23 9.85 1.28 8.86
C ARG A 23 10.14 2.56 8.09
N ASN A 24 10.28 2.42 6.79
CA ASN A 24 10.37 3.55 5.89
C ASN A 24 9.86 3.12 4.52
N ASN A 25 9.56 4.10 3.66
CA ASN A 25 9.00 3.81 2.36
C ASN A 25 9.95 3.04 1.46
N LYS A 26 11.27 3.22 1.62
CA LYS A 26 12.24 2.45 0.85
C LYS A 26 12.13 0.96 1.17
N LYS A 27 12.06 0.61 2.45
CA LYS A 27 11.90 -0.80 2.86
C LYS A 27 10.56 -1.36 2.41
N ILE A 28 9.49 -0.56 2.48
CA ILE A 28 8.17 -0.96 2.02
C ILE A 28 8.21 -1.25 0.52
N ASN A 29 8.82 -0.37 -0.26
CA ASN A 29 8.95 -0.57 -1.71
C ASN A 29 9.78 -1.80 -2.05
N ASP A 30 10.88 -2.04 -1.31
CA ASP A 30 11.71 -3.23 -1.50
C ASP A 30 10.92 -4.51 -1.19
N MET A 31 10.14 -4.49 -0.11
CA MET A 31 9.29 -5.62 0.27
C MET A 31 8.20 -5.88 -0.76
N ASN A 32 7.56 -4.82 -1.27
CA ASN A 32 6.56 -4.97 -2.33
C ASN A 32 7.19 -5.56 -3.60
N GLY A 33 8.41 -5.16 -3.93
CA GLY A 33 9.14 -5.75 -5.04
C GLY A 33 9.36 -7.25 -4.90
N GLU A 34 9.66 -7.70 -3.69
CA GLU A 34 9.80 -9.14 -3.42
C GLU A 34 8.46 -9.86 -3.51
N PHE A 35 7.38 -9.26 -3.03
CA PHE A 35 6.03 -9.83 -3.14
C PHE A 35 5.60 -9.97 -4.60
N ILE A 36 5.94 -9.01 -5.45
CA ILE A 36 5.63 -9.08 -6.89
C ILE A 36 6.31 -10.32 -7.49
N LYS A 37 7.56 -10.57 -7.17
CA LYS A 37 8.29 -11.74 -7.65
C LYS A 37 7.63 -13.05 -7.21
N LEU A 38 7.19 -13.11 -5.95
CA LEU A 38 6.48 -14.27 -5.43
C LEU A 38 5.15 -14.48 -6.14
N CYS A 39 4.43 -13.39 -6.41
CA CYS A 39 3.17 -13.47 -7.15
C CYS A 39 3.36 -14.02 -8.55
N GLU A 40 4.40 -13.55 -9.26
CA GLU A 40 4.71 -14.06 -10.60
C GLU A 40 5.04 -15.54 -10.57
N LYS A 41 5.81 -15.96 -9.57
CA LYS A 41 6.23 -17.35 -9.43
C LYS A 41 5.06 -18.29 -9.14
N HIS A 42 4.08 -17.84 -8.39
CA HIS A 42 2.98 -18.66 -7.92
C HIS A 42 1.64 -18.36 -8.60
N ASN A 43 1.64 -17.54 -9.65
CA ASN A 43 0.45 -17.15 -10.39
C ASN A 43 -0.64 -16.52 -9.51
N CYS A 44 -0.21 -15.70 -8.54
CA CYS A 44 -1.12 -14.94 -7.71
C CYS A 44 -1.55 -13.65 -8.41
N VAL A 45 -2.68 -13.09 -7.99
CA VAL A 45 -3.10 -11.78 -8.46
C VAL A 45 -2.46 -10.72 -7.58
N TRP A 46 -1.77 -9.78 -8.19
CA TRP A 46 -1.13 -8.66 -7.49
C TRP A 46 -2.00 -7.42 -7.62
N LEU A 47 -2.38 -6.83 -6.49
CA LEU A 47 -3.15 -5.59 -6.46
C LEU A 47 -2.31 -4.49 -5.80
N ASP A 48 -2.16 -3.37 -6.50
CA ASP A 48 -1.41 -2.24 -5.99
C ASP A 48 -2.20 -0.95 -6.22
N PHE A 49 -2.75 -0.41 -5.14
CA PHE A 49 -3.47 0.87 -5.15
C PHE A 49 -2.66 1.97 -4.47
N THR A 50 -1.37 1.74 -4.23
CA THR A 50 -0.53 2.69 -3.50
C THR A 50 -0.43 4.03 -4.22
N ASP A 51 -0.50 4.06 -5.55
CA ASP A 51 -0.48 5.30 -6.33
C ASP A 51 -1.65 6.22 -5.99
N LYS A 52 -2.78 5.65 -5.56
CA LYS A 52 -3.96 6.44 -5.16
C LYS A 52 -3.76 7.11 -3.80
N LEU A 53 -2.81 6.63 -3.02
CA LEU A 53 -2.59 7.07 -1.64
C LEU A 53 -1.30 7.87 -1.48
N LYS A 54 -0.43 7.88 -2.48
CA LYS A 54 0.88 8.54 -2.43
C LYS A 54 0.83 9.98 -2.90
N ASP A 55 1.66 10.83 -2.29
CA ASP A 55 1.96 12.14 -2.83
C ASP A 55 3.14 12.05 -3.83
N SER A 56 3.60 13.22 -4.32
CA SER A 56 4.68 13.27 -5.30
C SER A 56 6.04 12.82 -4.76
N ASP A 57 6.20 12.78 -3.45
CA ASP A 57 7.43 12.35 -2.79
C ASP A 57 7.41 10.87 -2.40
N GLY A 58 6.33 10.16 -2.72
CA GLY A 58 6.18 8.76 -2.39
C GLY A 58 5.68 8.49 -0.98
N ASN A 59 5.28 9.52 -0.25
CA ASN A 59 4.72 9.41 1.08
C ASN A 59 3.21 9.20 1.02
N LEU A 60 2.66 8.55 2.06
CA LEU A 60 1.22 8.52 2.25
C LEU A 60 0.72 9.96 2.41
N LYS A 61 -0.31 10.33 1.66
CA LYS A 61 -0.86 11.70 1.72
C LYS A 61 -1.30 12.06 3.14
N GLU A 62 -1.01 13.30 3.57
CA GLU A 62 -1.35 13.75 4.92
C GLU A 62 -2.83 13.58 5.24
N GLU A 63 -3.71 13.86 4.29
CA GLU A 63 -5.16 13.77 4.50
C GLU A 63 -5.66 12.33 4.64
N LEU A 64 -4.79 11.33 4.42
CA LEU A 64 -5.15 9.91 4.49
C LEU A 64 -4.64 9.22 5.74
N THR A 65 -4.04 9.97 6.66
CA THR A 65 -3.48 9.41 7.89
C THR A 65 -3.57 10.43 9.03
N TYR A 66 -3.62 9.95 10.27
CA TYR A 66 -3.56 10.80 11.45
C TYR A 66 -2.16 10.83 12.07
N ASP A 67 -1.47 9.69 12.03
CA ASP A 67 -0.19 9.51 12.72
C ASP A 67 1.00 9.26 11.79
N GLY A 68 0.76 9.22 10.49
CA GLY A 68 1.79 8.93 9.49
C GLY A 68 1.99 7.45 9.21
N LEU A 69 1.41 6.57 10.02
CA LEU A 69 1.57 5.12 9.89
C LEU A 69 0.28 4.43 9.47
N HIS A 70 -0.81 4.71 10.16
CA HIS A 70 -2.10 4.06 9.92
C HIS A 70 -2.92 4.85 8.90
N ILE A 71 -3.58 4.14 7.99
CA ILE A 71 -4.50 4.78 7.05
C ILE A 71 -5.83 5.06 7.74
N ASN A 72 -6.46 6.17 7.34
CA ASN A 72 -7.73 6.59 7.94
C ASN A 72 -8.93 6.13 7.10
N VAL A 73 -10.14 6.51 7.53
CA VAL A 73 -11.39 6.13 6.85
C VAL A 73 -11.39 6.58 5.39
N ARG A 74 -10.89 7.77 5.10
CA ARG A 74 -10.83 8.30 3.73
C ARG A 74 -9.99 7.40 2.83
N ALA A 75 -8.84 6.93 3.34
CA ALA A 75 -7.97 6.02 2.60
C ALA A 75 -8.69 4.69 2.34
N TYR A 76 -9.38 4.14 3.34
CA TYR A 76 -10.16 2.92 3.15
C TYR A 76 -11.26 3.08 2.12
N GLU A 77 -11.91 4.24 2.06
CA GLU A 77 -12.91 4.52 1.04
C GLU A 77 -12.32 4.48 -0.37
N ILE A 78 -11.13 5.08 -0.55
CA ILE A 78 -10.43 5.07 -1.84
C ILE A 78 -10.08 3.63 -2.24
N ILE A 79 -9.57 2.84 -1.29
CA ILE A 79 -9.23 1.44 -1.53
C ILE A 79 -10.48 0.67 -1.93
N ALA A 80 -11.58 0.83 -1.18
CA ALA A 80 -12.83 0.12 -1.46
C ALA A 80 -13.36 0.44 -2.86
N GLN A 81 -13.31 1.71 -3.27
CA GLN A 81 -13.75 2.12 -4.60
C GLN A 81 -12.96 1.46 -5.72
N ASN A 82 -11.71 1.08 -5.45
CA ASN A 82 -10.86 0.42 -6.43
C ASN A 82 -10.93 -1.11 -6.37
N VAL A 83 -11.20 -1.67 -5.18
CA VAL A 83 -11.26 -3.12 -4.99
C VAL A 83 -12.61 -3.71 -5.36
N ILE A 84 -13.72 -3.05 -4.95
CA ILE A 84 -15.06 -3.59 -5.15
C ILE A 84 -15.36 -3.96 -6.61
N PRO A 85 -15.03 -3.12 -7.62
CA PRO A 85 -15.29 -3.49 -9.00
C PRO A 85 -14.57 -4.76 -9.44
N LEU A 86 -13.45 -5.11 -8.80
CA LEU A 86 -12.67 -6.30 -9.15
C LEU A 86 -13.26 -7.58 -8.57
N LEU A 87 -14.16 -7.46 -7.60
CA LEU A 87 -14.78 -8.61 -6.93
C LEU A 87 -16.10 -9.05 -7.59
N LYS A 88 -16.55 -8.30 -8.59
CA LYS A 88 -17.81 -8.59 -9.28
C LYS A 88 -17.62 -9.39 -10.55
#